data_c773d4c206b613cdff7c470c5ee33c73
#
_entry.id   c773d4c206b613cdff7c470c5ee33c73
#
_cell.length_a   1.000
_cell.length_b   1.000
_cell.length_c   1.000
_cell.angle_alpha   90.00
_cell.angle_beta   90.00
_cell.angle_gamma   90.00
#
_symmetry.space_group_name_H-M   'P 1'
#
loop_
_entity.id
_entity.type
_entity.pdbx_description
1 polymer ?
#
loop_
_entity_poly.entity_id
_entity_poly.type
_entity_poly.pdbx_seq_one_letter_code
_entity_poly.pdbx_strand_id
1 'polypeptide(L)'
;IGTPIDIYNEPVNAFVADFIGESNILNGTMICDRKVSFIGHDFDCVDEGFGEDNPVDVVVRPEDIYFVDKEKAQFSAMVKSCTFKGVHYEMFVDTDSGNELMIQDYDAFQPGSEVFLRIEPDDIQVMRKERTLNTFEGEVLDSETVRFLEGDFKCDASAYSPGDKVFVEVPFDKVDLLDNEEEGESFGNVVFILYKGDHYHLTIATPEGEKVWVDTNDIWDKNDQVGIHILPEDIHLRKA
;
A
#
# COMPACT_ATOMS: atom_id res chain seq x y z
N ILE A 1 21.50 2.99 -7.78
CA ILE A 1 21.87 4.28 -8.38
C ILE A 1 21.83 4.05 -9.87
N GLY A 2 20.95 4.73 -10.58
CA GLY A 2 20.75 4.64 -12.03
C GLY A 2 20.60 6.04 -12.65
N THR A 3 20.47 6.11 -13.97
CA THR A 3 20.08 7.36 -14.65
C THR A 3 18.63 7.72 -14.29
N PRO A 4 18.18 8.98 -14.47
CA PRO A 4 16.77 9.34 -14.24
C PRO A 4 15.79 8.44 -15.03
N ILE A 5 16.15 8.02 -16.23
CA ILE A 5 15.35 7.11 -17.07
C ILE A 5 15.30 5.70 -16.47
N ASP A 6 16.45 5.17 -16.00
CA ASP A 6 16.48 3.84 -15.37
C ASP A 6 15.61 3.81 -14.10
N ILE A 7 15.69 4.88 -13.28
CA ILE A 7 14.94 4.97 -12.04
C ILE A 7 13.42 5.15 -12.31
N TYR A 8 13.05 5.80 -13.42
CA TYR A 8 11.66 5.96 -13.86
C TYR A 8 11.08 4.63 -14.37
N ASN A 9 11.83 3.93 -15.23
CA ASN A 9 11.36 2.71 -15.88
C ASN A 9 11.50 1.46 -14.99
N GLU A 10 12.51 1.44 -14.10
CA GLU A 10 12.80 0.31 -13.21
C GLU A 10 13.03 0.81 -11.77
N PRO A 11 12.02 1.40 -11.11
CA PRO A 11 12.15 1.83 -9.72
C PRO A 11 12.38 0.61 -8.81
N VAL A 12 13.23 0.77 -7.80
CA VAL A 12 13.62 -0.33 -6.89
C VAL A 12 12.50 -0.76 -5.95
N ASN A 13 11.50 0.08 -5.74
CA ASN A 13 10.30 -0.20 -4.93
C ASN A 13 9.19 0.82 -5.23
N ALA A 14 7.98 0.54 -4.72
CA ALA A 14 6.80 1.37 -4.91
C ALA A 14 6.98 2.82 -4.42
N PHE A 15 7.72 3.03 -3.32
CA PHE A 15 8.04 4.36 -2.82
C PHE A 15 8.84 5.20 -3.85
N VAL A 16 9.83 4.59 -4.50
CA VAL A 16 10.63 5.27 -5.53
C VAL A 16 9.79 5.53 -6.78
N ALA A 17 8.89 4.61 -7.14
CA ALA A 17 7.97 4.78 -8.26
C ALA A 17 7.08 6.02 -8.07
N ASP A 18 6.47 6.16 -6.89
CA ASP A 18 5.62 7.30 -6.53
C ASP A 18 6.41 8.62 -6.47
N PHE A 19 7.63 8.57 -5.90
CA PHE A 19 8.47 9.78 -5.75
C PHE A 19 8.88 10.40 -7.09
N ILE A 20 9.01 9.59 -8.16
CA ILE A 20 9.55 10.07 -9.46
C ILE A 20 8.46 10.52 -10.43
N GLY A 21 7.24 10.04 -10.25
CA GLY A 21 6.10 10.40 -11.09
C GLY A 21 4.81 9.78 -10.60
N GLU A 22 3.70 10.38 -10.95
CA GLU A 22 2.37 9.83 -10.64
C GLU A 22 2.28 8.37 -11.09
N SER A 23 1.75 7.49 -10.25
CA SER A 23 1.65 6.06 -10.50
C SER A 23 0.42 5.49 -9.84
N ASN A 24 -0.20 4.53 -10.48
CA ASN A 24 -1.13 3.63 -9.81
C ASN A 24 -0.30 2.55 -9.11
N ILE A 25 -0.33 2.50 -7.79
CA ILE A 25 0.36 1.49 -6.99
C ILE A 25 -0.70 0.65 -6.29
N LEU A 26 -0.71 -0.63 -6.61
CA LEU A 26 -1.79 -1.53 -6.28
C LEU A 26 -1.25 -2.77 -5.57
N ASN A 27 -2.06 -3.36 -4.70
CA ASN A 27 -1.77 -4.68 -4.18
C ASN A 27 -2.05 -5.73 -5.26
N GLY A 28 -1.12 -6.66 -5.44
CA GLY A 28 -1.26 -7.77 -6.37
C GLY A 28 -0.75 -9.09 -5.80
N THR A 29 -0.99 -10.14 -6.53
CA THR A 29 -0.46 -11.48 -6.25
C THR A 29 0.13 -12.04 -7.53
N MET A 30 1.40 -12.42 -7.48
CA MET A 30 2.05 -13.11 -8.58
C MET A 30 1.50 -14.54 -8.66
N ILE A 31 0.71 -14.87 -9.69
CA ILE A 31 0.12 -16.19 -9.85
C ILE A 31 1.20 -17.21 -10.23
N CYS A 32 2.03 -16.84 -11.18
CA CYS A 32 3.20 -17.57 -11.65
C CYS A 32 4.08 -16.61 -12.45
N ASP A 33 5.23 -17.06 -12.92
CA ASP A 33 6.08 -16.26 -13.80
C ASP A 33 5.27 -15.71 -14.98
N ARG A 34 5.38 -14.42 -15.24
CA ARG A 34 4.71 -13.66 -16.29
C ARG A 34 3.19 -13.55 -16.12
N LYS A 35 2.65 -13.78 -14.91
CA LYS A 35 1.23 -13.62 -14.66
C LYS A 35 0.95 -13.09 -13.26
N VAL A 36 0.29 -11.93 -13.18
CA VAL A 36 -0.04 -11.26 -11.93
C VAL A 36 -1.53 -10.98 -11.86
N SER A 37 -2.13 -11.14 -10.66
CA SER A 37 -3.51 -10.77 -10.37
C SER A 37 -3.53 -9.48 -9.56
N PHE A 38 -4.31 -8.49 -10.00
CA PHE A 38 -4.60 -7.25 -9.28
C PHE A 38 -5.91 -6.65 -9.79
N ILE A 39 -6.51 -5.73 -9.03
CA ILE A 39 -7.83 -5.13 -9.35
C ILE A 39 -8.91 -6.16 -9.75
N GLY A 40 -8.89 -7.37 -9.16
CA GLY A 40 -9.85 -8.44 -9.44
C GLY A 40 -9.67 -9.19 -10.76
N HIS A 41 -8.62 -8.90 -11.53
CA HIS A 41 -8.33 -9.49 -12.84
C HIS A 41 -6.92 -10.07 -12.92
N ASP A 42 -6.73 -11.02 -13.83
CA ASP A 42 -5.44 -11.63 -14.14
C ASP A 42 -4.83 -10.99 -15.39
N PHE A 43 -3.58 -10.57 -15.28
CA PHE A 43 -2.83 -9.92 -16.35
C PHE A 43 -1.57 -10.70 -16.69
N ASP A 44 -1.23 -10.77 -17.97
CA ASP A 44 0.10 -11.15 -18.38
C ASP A 44 1.07 -9.99 -18.12
N CYS A 45 2.29 -10.28 -17.65
CA CYS A 45 3.38 -9.33 -17.43
C CYS A 45 4.70 -9.90 -17.93
N VAL A 46 5.77 -9.13 -17.87
CA VAL A 46 7.12 -9.59 -18.29
C VAL A 46 7.98 -10.12 -17.15
N ASP A 47 7.55 -9.88 -15.92
CA ASP A 47 8.30 -10.17 -14.71
C ASP A 47 8.32 -11.67 -14.35
N GLU A 48 9.48 -12.15 -13.87
CA GLU A 48 9.74 -13.53 -13.47
C GLU A 48 10.46 -13.61 -12.11
N GLY A 49 10.41 -14.78 -11.47
CA GLY A 49 11.20 -15.06 -10.26
C GLY A 49 10.62 -14.48 -8.98
N PHE A 50 9.34 -14.15 -8.96
CA PHE A 50 8.65 -13.65 -7.75
C PHE A 50 8.09 -14.80 -6.89
N GLY A 51 7.95 -16.02 -7.44
CA GLY A 51 7.31 -17.16 -6.79
C GLY A 51 5.82 -17.23 -7.10
N GLU A 52 5.22 -18.40 -6.85
CA GLU A 52 3.78 -18.64 -7.02
C GLU A 52 3.01 -18.13 -5.79
N ASP A 53 1.81 -17.57 -6.01
CA ASP A 53 0.90 -17.06 -5.00
C ASP A 53 1.56 -16.04 -4.03
N ASN A 54 2.56 -15.31 -4.51
CA ASN A 54 3.32 -14.39 -3.68
C ASN A 54 2.75 -12.96 -3.76
N PRO A 55 2.49 -12.29 -2.62
CA PRO A 55 2.03 -10.90 -2.60
C PRO A 55 3.10 -9.96 -3.14
N VAL A 56 2.68 -9.04 -4.02
CA VAL A 56 3.54 -8.08 -4.70
C VAL A 56 2.90 -6.69 -4.70
N ASP A 57 3.69 -5.67 -4.95
CA ASP A 57 3.19 -4.37 -5.38
C ASP A 57 3.22 -4.32 -6.91
N VAL A 58 2.12 -3.85 -7.50
CA VAL A 58 1.98 -3.64 -8.94
C VAL A 58 1.96 -2.15 -9.21
N VAL A 59 2.82 -1.69 -10.09
CA VAL A 59 2.90 -0.29 -10.51
C VAL A 59 2.53 -0.19 -11.98
N VAL A 60 1.55 0.68 -12.28
CA VAL A 60 1.13 1.01 -13.64
C VAL A 60 1.10 2.52 -13.79
N ARG A 61 1.74 3.06 -14.83
CA ARG A 61 1.72 4.49 -15.08
C ARG A 61 0.35 4.93 -15.60
N PRO A 62 -0.12 6.13 -15.26
CA PRO A 62 -1.42 6.63 -15.73
C PRO A 62 -1.54 6.70 -17.24
N GLU A 63 -0.44 6.97 -17.95
CA GLU A 63 -0.35 7.04 -19.40
C GLU A 63 -0.32 5.66 -20.10
N ASP A 64 -0.11 4.58 -19.33
CA ASP A 64 0.04 3.22 -19.84
C ASP A 64 -1.26 2.39 -19.62
N ILE A 65 -2.35 3.05 -19.28
CA ILE A 65 -3.70 2.48 -19.23
C ILE A 65 -4.48 2.96 -20.44
N TYR A 66 -4.78 2.05 -21.36
CA TYR A 66 -5.32 2.40 -22.67
C TYR A 66 -6.84 2.23 -22.74
N PHE A 67 -7.53 3.23 -23.28
CA PHE A 67 -8.93 3.11 -23.65
C PHE A 67 -9.05 2.27 -24.93
N VAL A 68 -9.92 1.28 -24.92
CA VAL A 68 -10.09 0.34 -26.03
C VAL A 68 -11.58 0.05 -26.29
N ASP A 69 -11.86 -0.58 -27.45
CA ASP A 69 -13.20 -1.13 -27.70
C ASP A 69 -13.50 -2.29 -26.72
N LYS A 70 -14.77 -2.48 -26.38
CA LYS A 70 -15.25 -3.47 -25.43
C LYS A 70 -14.70 -4.90 -25.69
N GLU A 71 -14.59 -5.27 -26.96
CA GLU A 71 -14.12 -6.59 -27.38
C GLU A 71 -12.62 -6.84 -27.12
N LYS A 72 -11.86 -5.77 -26.87
CA LYS A 72 -10.41 -5.81 -26.61
C LYS A 72 -10.07 -5.53 -25.15
N ALA A 73 -11.06 -5.18 -24.34
CA ALA A 73 -10.86 -4.80 -22.96
C ALA A 73 -10.47 -5.99 -22.09
N GLN A 74 -9.63 -5.71 -21.10
CA GLN A 74 -9.32 -6.63 -20.01
C GLN A 74 -10.25 -6.41 -18.83
N PHE A 75 -10.68 -5.15 -18.60
CA PHE A 75 -11.62 -4.79 -17.54
C PHE A 75 -12.41 -3.53 -17.93
N SER A 76 -13.43 -3.21 -17.14
CA SER A 76 -14.21 -1.99 -17.31
C SER A 76 -14.14 -1.11 -16.07
N ALA A 77 -14.39 0.18 -16.25
CA ALA A 77 -14.43 1.14 -15.16
C ALA A 77 -15.44 2.26 -15.41
N MET A 78 -15.81 2.98 -14.37
CA MET A 78 -16.68 4.14 -14.42
C MET A 78 -15.86 5.41 -14.23
N VAL A 79 -15.95 6.35 -15.16
CA VAL A 79 -15.25 7.64 -15.02
C VAL A 79 -15.86 8.44 -13.87
N LYS A 80 -15.05 8.76 -12.88
CA LYS A 80 -15.42 9.56 -11.69
C LYS A 80 -15.19 11.04 -11.91
N SER A 81 -14.02 11.39 -12.45
CA SER A 81 -13.66 12.77 -12.79
C SER A 81 -12.78 12.83 -14.02
N CYS A 82 -12.79 13.98 -14.70
CA CYS A 82 -11.94 14.26 -15.86
C CYS A 82 -11.52 15.74 -15.81
N THR A 83 -10.23 16.00 -15.70
CA THR A 83 -9.66 17.33 -15.55
C THR A 83 -8.58 17.59 -16.59
N PHE A 84 -8.67 18.68 -17.35
CA PHE A 84 -7.63 19.08 -18.30
C PHE A 84 -6.41 19.67 -17.58
N LYS A 85 -5.24 19.11 -17.78
CA LYS A 85 -3.97 19.54 -17.17
C LYS A 85 -3.08 20.37 -18.10
N GLY A 86 -3.64 20.89 -19.19
CA GLY A 86 -2.94 21.76 -20.14
C GLY A 86 -2.36 21.02 -21.35
N VAL A 87 -2.00 19.76 -21.24
CA VAL A 87 -1.48 18.91 -22.33
C VAL A 87 -2.30 17.63 -22.50
N HIS A 88 -2.72 17.01 -21.43
CA HIS A 88 -3.52 15.79 -21.35
C HIS A 88 -4.70 15.98 -20.41
N TYR A 89 -5.62 15.05 -20.42
CA TYR A 89 -6.66 14.89 -19.41
C TYR A 89 -6.19 13.89 -18.35
N GLU A 90 -6.39 14.24 -17.09
CA GLU A 90 -6.25 13.36 -15.93
C GLU A 90 -7.64 12.91 -15.54
N MET A 91 -7.83 11.62 -15.49
CA MET A 91 -9.11 10.99 -15.15
C MET A 91 -8.94 10.05 -13.98
N PHE A 92 -9.87 10.11 -13.03
CA PHE A 92 -10.02 9.07 -12.01
C PHE A 92 -11.18 8.18 -12.41
N VAL A 93 -10.97 6.88 -12.35
CA VAL A 93 -11.97 5.87 -12.70
C VAL A 93 -12.11 4.86 -11.58
N ASP A 94 -13.34 4.44 -11.28
CA ASP A 94 -13.63 3.35 -10.35
C ASP A 94 -13.79 2.05 -11.16
N THR A 95 -12.95 1.05 -10.89
CA THR A 95 -13.03 -0.27 -11.53
C THR A 95 -14.21 -1.08 -11.00
N ASP A 96 -14.59 -2.12 -11.72
CA ASP A 96 -15.63 -3.07 -11.31
C ASP A 96 -15.28 -3.84 -10.02
N SER A 97 -13.99 -3.91 -9.65
CA SER A 97 -13.50 -4.47 -8.38
C SER A 97 -13.46 -3.47 -7.24
N GLY A 98 -13.80 -2.19 -7.47
CA GLY A 98 -13.84 -1.14 -6.45
C GLY A 98 -12.52 -0.40 -6.23
N ASN A 99 -11.51 -0.62 -7.06
CA ASN A 99 -10.26 0.13 -7.03
C ASN A 99 -10.39 1.42 -7.82
N GLU A 100 -9.81 2.51 -7.34
CA GLU A 100 -9.68 3.75 -8.08
C GLU A 100 -8.34 3.76 -8.85
N LEU A 101 -8.39 4.10 -10.14
CA LEU A 101 -7.20 4.28 -10.97
C LEU A 101 -7.16 5.71 -11.51
N MET A 102 -5.95 6.25 -11.60
CA MET A 102 -5.66 7.48 -12.34
C MET A 102 -5.22 7.11 -13.77
N ILE A 103 -5.78 7.79 -14.76
CA ILE A 103 -5.46 7.62 -16.19
C ILE A 103 -5.12 8.98 -16.78
N GLN A 104 -4.09 9.02 -17.61
CA GLN A 104 -3.73 10.20 -18.39
C GLN A 104 -3.86 9.88 -19.89
N ASP A 105 -4.71 10.67 -20.60
CA ASP A 105 -4.94 10.49 -22.02
C ASP A 105 -5.16 11.85 -22.71
N TYR A 106 -5.01 11.89 -24.03
CA TYR A 106 -5.32 13.08 -24.85
C TYR A 106 -6.83 13.24 -25.12
N ASP A 107 -7.59 12.18 -24.99
CA ASP A 107 -9.04 12.16 -25.14
C ASP A 107 -9.74 12.32 -23.79
N ALA A 108 -10.87 13.06 -23.79
CA ALA A 108 -11.69 13.31 -22.62
C ALA A 108 -12.88 12.37 -22.57
N PHE A 109 -13.14 11.76 -21.43
CA PHE A 109 -14.36 11.00 -21.15
C PHE A 109 -15.19 11.69 -20.07
N GLN A 110 -16.51 11.64 -20.22
CA GLN A 110 -17.40 12.34 -19.29
C GLN A 110 -17.55 11.57 -17.99
N PRO A 111 -17.55 12.26 -16.82
CA PRO A 111 -17.92 11.62 -15.56
C PRO A 111 -19.26 10.87 -15.66
N GLY A 112 -19.30 9.64 -15.14
CA GLY A 112 -20.44 8.75 -15.21
C GLY A 112 -20.50 7.88 -16.48
N SER A 113 -19.55 7.99 -17.41
CA SER A 113 -19.47 7.08 -18.54
C SER A 113 -18.70 5.80 -18.19
N GLU A 114 -19.18 4.66 -18.68
CA GLU A 114 -18.46 3.40 -18.65
C GLU A 114 -17.36 3.42 -19.71
N VAL A 115 -16.16 3.00 -19.32
CA VAL A 115 -15.00 2.90 -20.20
C VAL A 115 -14.41 1.49 -20.15
N PHE A 116 -13.75 1.09 -21.23
CA PHE A 116 -13.15 -0.22 -21.41
C PHE A 116 -11.65 -0.07 -21.53
N LEU A 117 -10.91 -0.79 -20.69
CA LEU A 117 -9.51 -0.53 -20.42
C LEU A 117 -8.64 -1.77 -20.69
N ARG A 118 -7.41 -1.48 -21.05
CA ARG A 118 -6.36 -2.47 -21.28
C ARG A 118 -5.02 -1.94 -20.80
N ILE A 119 -4.18 -2.83 -20.27
CA ILE A 119 -2.79 -2.58 -19.91
C ILE A 119 -1.93 -3.61 -20.64
N GLU A 120 -0.87 -3.17 -21.30
CA GLU A 120 0.03 -4.08 -22.00
C GLU A 120 0.99 -4.77 -21.00
N PRO A 121 1.47 -5.99 -21.28
CA PRO A 121 2.34 -6.73 -20.35
C PRO A 121 3.64 -6.00 -19.98
N ASP A 122 4.21 -5.22 -20.92
CA ASP A 122 5.43 -4.44 -20.71
C ASP A 122 5.23 -3.20 -19.82
N ASP A 123 3.96 -2.77 -19.64
CA ASP A 123 3.57 -1.59 -18.88
C ASP A 123 3.22 -1.93 -17.41
N ILE A 124 3.21 -3.20 -17.07
CA ILE A 124 2.98 -3.69 -15.71
C ILE A 124 4.33 -3.95 -15.05
N GLN A 125 4.65 -3.18 -14.01
CA GLN A 125 5.87 -3.36 -13.23
C GLN A 125 5.54 -4.07 -11.92
N VAL A 126 6.12 -5.25 -11.71
CA VAL A 126 5.91 -6.03 -10.48
C VAL A 126 7.07 -5.82 -9.53
N MET A 127 6.78 -5.50 -8.28
CA MET A 127 7.77 -5.25 -7.24
C MET A 127 7.55 -6.15 -6.03
N ARG A 128 8.66 -6.60 -5.42
CA ARG A 128 8.57 -7.35 -4.17
C ARG A 128 8.08 -6.41 -3.07
N LYS A 129 7.12 -6.88 -2.29
CA LYS A 129 6.80 -6.21 -1.03
C LYS A 129 8.01 -6.33 -0.11
N GLU A 130 8.54 -5.20 0.32
CA GLU A 130 9.67 -5.17 1.26
C GLU A 130 9.27 -5.74 2.62
N ARG A 131 7.99 -5.56 2.97
CA ARG A 131 7.41 -6.00 4.24
C ARG A 131 5.93 -6.30 4.06
N THR A 132 5.45 -7.28 4.81
CA THR A 132 4.03 -7.65 4.86
C THR A 132 3.41 -7.39 6.24
N LEU A 133 4.26 -7.08 7.25
CA LEU A 133 3.84 -6.75 8.60
C LEU A 133 4.90 -5.89 9.31
N ASN A 134 4.46 -5.17 10.34
CA ASN A 134 5.34 -4.49 11.26
C ASN A 134 6.09 -5.51 12.14
N THR A 135 7.35 -5.24 12.40
CA THR A 135 8.14 -6.03 13.36
C THR A 135 8.94 -5.09 14.24
N PHE A 136 8.71 -5.15 15.55
CA PHE A 136 9.36 -4.31 16.54
C PHE A 136 10.11 -5.16 17.56
N GLU A 137 11.15 -4.59 18.18
CA GLU A 137 11.76 -5.16 19.37
C GLU A 137 10.91 -4.79 20.59
N GLY A 138 10.61 -5.76 21.45
CA GLY A 138 9.79 -5.54 22.64
C GLY A 138 10.34 -6.24 23.87
N GLU A 139 9.82 -5.83 25.02
CA GLU A 139 10.09 -6.44 26.33
C GLU A 139 8.80 -6.86 27.02
N VAL A 140 8.69 -8.10 27.42
CA VAL A 140 7.56 -8.62 28.17
C VAL A 140 7.57 -8.04 29.59
N LEU A 141 6.49 -7.37 29.99
CA LEU A 141 6.33 -6.80 31.32
C LEU A 141 5.64 -7.78 32.28
N ASP A 142 4.63 -8.46 31.82
CA ASP A 142 3.86 -9.49 32.50
C ASP A 142 3.18 -10.43 31.52
N SER A 143 2.30 -11.34 31.99
CA SER A 143 1.60 -12.31 31.14
C SER A 143 0.60 -11.71 30.16
N GLU A 144 0.29 -10.41 30.27
CA GLU A 144 -0.73 -9.72 29.48
C GLU A 144 -0.24 -8.40 28.87
N THR A 145 1.08 -8.09 29.01
CA THR A 145 1.60 -6.78 28.62
C THR A 145 3.00 -6.90 28.02
N VAL A 146 3.20 -6.27 26.88
CA VAL A 146 4.49 -6.11 26.21
C VAL A 146 4.76 -4.62 26.01
N ARG A 147 6.00 -4.17 26.19
CA ARG A 147 6.45 -2.81 25.90
C ARG A 147 7.17 -2.76 24.56
N PHE A 148 6.70 -1.90 23.67
CA PHE A 148 7.33 -1.55 22.38
C PHE A 148 6.76 -0.20 21.91
N LEU A 149 7.38 0.45 20.93
CA LEU A 149 6.94 1.77 20.40
C LEU A 149 6.69 2.80 21.51
N GLU A 150 7.55 2.84 22.53
CA GLU A 150 7.47 3.72 23.72
C GLU A 150 6.18 3.53 24.56
N GLY A 151 5.37 2.49 24.27
CA GLY A 151 4.09 2.21 24.92
C GLY A 151 4.01 0.83 25.57
N ASP A 152 3.04 0.66 26.45
CA ASP A 152 2.70 -0.62 27.10
C ASP A 152 1.41 -1.16 26.48
N PHE A 153 1.53 -2.18 25.63
CA PHE A 153 0.43 -2.78 24.90
C PHE A 153 -0.07 -4.05 25.56
N LYS A 154 -1.38 -4.25 25.57
CA LYS A 154 -1.99 -5.49 26.04
C LYS A 154 -1.92 -6.56 24.95
N CYS A 155 -1.51 -7.79 25.34
CA CYS A 155 -1.47 -8.97 24.46
C CYS A 155 -1.38 -10.26 25.28
N ASP A 156 -1.49 -11.42 24.64
CA ASP A 156 -1.19 -12.71 25.27
C ASP A 156 0.33 -12.96 25.30
N ALA A 157 0.94 -12.63 26.41
CA ALA A 157 2.36 -12.91 26.69
C ALA A 157 2.58 -14.09 27.66
N SER A 158 1.56 -14.93 27.89
CA SER A 158 1.58 -16.02 28.87
C SER A 158 2.66 -17.10 28.65
N ALA A 159 3.16 -17.20 27.41
CA ALA A 159 4.25 -18.11 27.04
C ALA A 159 5.66 -17.58 27.39
N TYR A 160 5.77 -16.34 27.88
CA TYR A 160 7.01 -15.65 28.17
C TYR A 160 7.12 -15.24 29.65
N SER A 161 8.31 -14.88 30.06
CA SER A 161 8.58 -14.37 31.41
C SER A 161 8.82 -12.87 31.40
N PRO A 162 8.48 -12.14 32.50
CA PRO A 162 8.83 -10.73 32.63
C PRO A 162 10.32 -10.48 32.40
N GLY A 163 10.66 -9.53 31.54
CA GLY A 163 12.01 -9.19 31.11
C GLY A 163 12.50 -9.92 29.86
N ASP A 164 11.74 -10.88 29.33
CA ASP A 164 12.10 -11.54 28.07
C ASP A 164 12.03 -10.52 26.91
N LYS A 165 13.05 -10.59 26.03
CA LYS A 165 13.06 -9.83 24.77
C LYS A 165 12.36 -10.63 23.70
N VAL A 166 11.50 -9.96 22.96
CA VAL A 166 10.65 -10.56 21.93
C VAL A 166 10.63 -9.68 20.67
N PHE A 167 10.37 -10.30 19.54
CA PHE A 167 9.87 -9.58 18.37
C PHE A 167 8.35 -9.52 18.42
N VAL A 168 7.82 -8.32 18.23
CA VAL A 168 6.39 -8.03 18.17
C VAL A 168 6.01 -7.87 16.71
N GLU A 169 5.14 -8.72 16.20
CA GLU A 169 4.68 -8.74 14.82
C GLU A 169 3.21 -8.31 14.75
N VAL A 170 2.93 -7.28 13.93
CA VAL A 170 1.59 -6.69 13.76
C VAL A 170 1.33 -6.45 12.28
N PRO A 171 0.24 -6.99 11.69
CA PRO A 171 -0.16 -6.67 10.32
C PRO A 171 -0.44 -5.18 10.15
N PHE A 172 -0.23 -4.65 8.94
CA PHE A 172 -0.41 -3.21 8.67
C PHE A 172 -1.85 -2.75 8.83
N ASP A 173 -2.82 -3.62 8.49
CA ASP A 173 -4.26 -3.39 8.59
C ASP A 173 -4.83 -3.59 10.01
N LYS A 174 -3.97 -3.84 10.98
CA LYS A 174 -4.29 -4.08 12.40
C LYS A 174 -3.75 -3.00 13.34
N VAL A 175 -3.28 -1.92 12.77
CA VAL A 175 -2.88 -0.73 13.51
C VAL A 175 -3.95 0.33 13.33
N ASP A 176 -4.65 0.69 14.39
CA ASP A 176 -5.64 1.75 14.39
C ASP A 176 -4.99 3.09 14.71
N LEU A 177 -5.34 4.11 13.93
CA LEU A 177 -4.88 5.50 14.17
C LEU A 177 -6.02 6.30 14.80
N LEU A 178 -5.69 7.03 15.86
CA LEU A 178 -6.64 7.83 16.64
C LEU A 178 -6.34 9.32 16.47
N ASP A 179 -7.40 10.15 16.34
CA ASP A 179 -7.30 11.61 16.23
C ASP A 179 -6.63 12.26 17.45
N ASN A 180 -6.77 11.62 18.60
CA ASN A 180 -6.17 12.09 19.84
C ASN A 180 -5.01 11.16 20.23
N GLU A 181 -3.79 11.70 20.24
CA GLU A 181 -2.58 10.97 20.60
C GLU A 181 -2.59 10.39 22.01
N GLU A 182 -3.33 11.02 22.95
CA GLU A 182 -3.43 10.59 24.34
C GLU A 182 -4.33 9.33 24.53
N GLU A 183 -5.09 8.95 23.49
CA GLU A 183 -5.98 7.79 23.52
C GLU A 183 -5.29 6.48 23.06
N GLY A 184 -4.12 6.59 22.40
CA GLY A 184 -3.31 5.45 21.98
C GLY A 184 -2.34 4.99 23.06
N GLU A 185 -1.86 3.75 22.94
CA GLU A 185 -0.76 3.24 23.78
C GLU A 185 0.59 3.87 23.40
N SER A 186 0.70 4.34 22.15
CA SER A 186 1.82 5.11 21.61
C SER A 186 1.29 6.19 20.67
N PHE A 187 2.18 7.00 20.14
CA PHE A 187 1.82 8.07 19.19
C PHE A 187 2.95 8.37 18.20
N GLY A 188 2.60 9.10 17.15
CA GLY A 188 3.60 9.52 16.16
C GLY A 188 3.02 10.54 15.16
N ASN A 189 3.82 10.87 14.16
CA ASN A 189 3.42 11.77 13.09
C ASN A 189 3.35 11.04 11.76
N VAL A 190 2.34 11.33 10.95
CA VAL A 190 2.22 10.86 9.57
C VAL A 190 3.34 11.48 8.74
N VAL A 191 4.31 10.68 8.30
CA VAL A 191 5.46 11.18 7.51
C VAL A 191 5.36 10.86 6.03
N PHE A 192 4.60 9.83 5.68
CA PHE A 192 4.39 9.42 4.30
C PHE A 192 2.99 8.83 4.11
N ILE A 193 2.40 9.10 2.96
CA ILE A 193 1.06 8.64 2.57
C ILE A 193 1.16 8.15 1.13
N LEU A 194 0.68 6.93 0.87
CA LEU A 194 0.60 6.33 -0.45
C LEU A 194 -0.80 5.75 -0.64
N TYR A 195 -1.53 6.17 -1.68
CA TYR A 195 -2.81 5.55 -2.03
C TYR A 195 -2.58 4.32 -2.89
N LYS A 196 -3.19 3.18 -2.54
CA LYS A 196 -3.04 1.89 -3.22
C LYS A 196 -4.28 1.46 -4.01
N GLY A 197 -5.09 2.42 -4.44
CA GLY A 197 -6.28 2.19 -5.26
C GLY A 197 -7.54 1.83 -4.48
N ASP A 198 -7.42 1.26 -3.28
CA ASP A 198 -8.52 0.87 -2.41
C ASP A 198 -8.32 1.28 -0.94
N HIS A 199 -7.11 1.61 -0.53
CA HIS A 199 -6.76 2.05 0.82
C HIS A 199 -5.51 2.95 0.79
N TYR A 200 -5.21 3.58 1.92
CA TYR A 200 -3.98 4.34 2.13
C TYR A 200 -2.96 3.50 2.90
N HIS A 201 -1.73 3.47 2.40
CA HIS A 201 -0.57 2.94 3.11
C HIS A 201 0.21 4.11 3.70
N LEU A 202 0.23 4.19 5.02
CA LEU A 202 0.85 5.28 5.76
C LEU A 202 2.16 4.83 6.41
N THR A 203 3.08 5.76 6.58
CA THR A 203 4.22 5.60 7.50
C THR A 203 4.08 6.62 8.61
N ILE A 204 4.04 6.13 9.84
CA ILE A 204 4.03 6.94 11.06
C ILE A 204 5.44 6.89 11.65
N ALA A 205 5.97 8.03 12.06
CA ALA A 205 7.24 8.10 12.78
C ALA A 205 6.97 8.44 14.25
N THR A 206 7.43 7.59 15.17
CA THR A 206 7.36 7.85 16.62
C THR A 206 8.39 8.90 17.04
N PRO A 207 8.29 9.47 18.25
CA PRO A 207 9.26 10.46 18.76
C PRO A 207 10.70 9.94 18.82
N GLU A 208 10.91 8.64 19.06
CA GLU A 208 12.24 8.01 19.07
C GLU A 208 12.73 7.62 17.66
N GLY A 209 11.86 7.79 16.64
CA GLY A 209 12.21 7.60 15.23
C GLY A 209 11.93 6.19 14.69
N GLU A 210 11.22 5.36 15.45
CA GLU A 210 10.70 4.10 14.92
C GLU A 210 9.61 4.37 13.88
N LYS A 211 9.48 3.45 12.94
CA LYS A 211 8.49 3.57 11.86
C LYS A 211 7.42 2.49 12.01
N VAL A 212 6.18 2.94 11.94
CA VAL A 212 5.00 2.09 11.94
C VAL A 212 4.32 2.23 10.58
N TRP A 213 4.06 1.11 9.90
CA TRP A 213 3.33 1.06 8.63
C TRP A 213 1.88 0.68 8.92
N VAL A 214 0.96 1.42 8.30
CA VAL A 214 -0.48 1.28 8.55
C VAL A 214 -1.23 1.26 7.23
N ASP A 215 -2.09 0.27 7.03
CA ASP A 215 -3.06 0.22 5.94
C ASP A 215 -4.44 0.62 6.48
N THR A 216 -5.00 1.73 5.99
CA THR A 216 -6.26 2.28 6.47
C THR A 216 -7.10 2.89 5.35
N ASN A 217 -8.43 2.94 5.55
CA ASN A 217 -9.35 3.69 4.70
C ASN A 217 -9.59 5.12 5.20
N ASP A 218 -9.09 5.47 6.36
CA ASP A 218 -9.20 6.80 6.92
C ASP A 218 -8.26 7.77 6.22
N ILE A 219 -8.71 9.02 6.08
CA ILE A 219 -7.96 10.08 5.41
C ILE A 219 -7.19 10.87 6.46
N TRP A 220 -5.87 10.88 6.30
CA TRP A 220 -4.93 11.63 7.13
C TRP A 220 -4.09 12.57 6.29
N ASP A 221 -3.65 13.67 6.88
CA ASP A 221 -2.73 14.60 6.24
C ASP A 221 -1.29 14.38 6.71
N LYS A 222 -0.34 14.74 5.85
CA LYS A 222 1.08 14.68 6.21
C LYS A 222 1.37 15.64 7.37
N ASN A 223 2.08 15.15 8.38
CA ASN A 223 2.39 15.75 9.67
C ASN A 223 1.24 15.75 10.69
N ASP A 224 0.11 15.10 10.41
CA ASP A 224 -0.87 14.84 11.44
C ASP A 224 -0.23 14.06 12.58
N GLN A 225 -0.55 14.44 13.80
CA GLN A 225 -0.16 13.73 15.01
C GLN A 225 -1.28 12.78 15.38
N VAL A 226 -0.93 11.51 15.54
CA VAL A 226 -1.91 10.43 15.72
C VAL A 226 -1.55 9.54 16.91
N GLY A 227 -2.57 9.07 17.61
CA GLY A 227 -2.42 7.97 18.56
C GLY A 227 -2.32 6.63 17.81
N ILE A 228 -1.55 5.70 18.35
CA ILE A 228 -1.37 4.34 17.83
C ILE A 228 -2.03 3.39 18.80
N HIS A 229 -3.03 2.66 18.30
CA HIS A 229 -3.76 1.63 19.05
C HIS A 229 -3.71 0.29 18.32
N ILE A 230 -3.50 -0.79 19.05
CA ILE A 230 -3.44 -2.15 18.49
C ILE A 230 -4.22 -3.08 19.42
N LEU A 231 -5.17 -3.82 18.87
CA LEU A 231 -5.93 -4.78 19.65
C LEU A 231 -5.06 -5.92 20.16
N PRO A 232 -5.29 -6.43 21.38
CA PRO A 232 -4.47 -7.48 21.99
C PRO A 232 -4.33 -8.75 21.16
N GLU A 233 -5.38 -9.13 20.41
CA GLU A 233 -5.41 -10.30 19.53
C GLU A 233 -4.60 -10.16 18.24
N ASP A 234 -4.26 -8.93 17.85
CA ASP A 234 -3.50 -8.64 16.63
C ASP A 234 -1.99 -8.50 16.89
N ILE A 235 -1.58 -8.59 18.16
CA ILE A 235 -0.18 -8.57 18.58
C ILE A 235 0.36 -9.99 18.70
N HIS A 236 1.29 -10.35 17.81
CA HIS A 236 1.93 -11.65 17.80
C HIS A 236 3.36 -11.57 18.33
N LEU A 237 3.67 -12.37 19.34
CA LEU A 237 5.01 -12.39 19.94
C LEU A 237 5.84 -13.56 19.40
N ARG A 238 7.08 -13.28 19.03
CA ARG A 238 8.07 -14.26 18.64
C ARG A 238 9.34 -14.07 19.48
N LYS A 239 9.99 -15.15 19.85
CA LYS A 239 11.24 -15.08 20.63
C LYS A 239 12.32 -14.35 19.83
N ALA A 240 13.00 -13.40 20.47
CA ALA A 240 14.14 -12.68 19.92
C ALA A 240 15.39 -13.56 19.79
#